data_4a31410adffdc0ba72b67842ba812cd3
#
_entry.id   4a31410adffdc0ba72b67842ba812cd3
#
_cell.length_a   1.000
_cell.length_b   1.000
_cell.length_c   1.000
_cell.angle_alpha   90.00
_cell.angle_beta   90.00
_cell.angle_gamma   90.00
#
_symmetry.space_group_name_H-M   'P 1'
#
loop_
_entity.id
_entity.type
_entity.pdbx_description
1 polymer ?
#
loop_
_entity_poly.entity_id
_entity_poly.type
_entity_poly.pdbx_seq_one_letter_code
_entity_poly.pdbx_strand_id
1 'polypeptide(L)'
;MIESIEDSRTEFKIKLVDDLEESVIAFLNKDGGSIYIGVDDNGNIVGLKNNMDLFQRKIKDKVISNIEPSVLGLFDLEVLTKEDKKYLKITIAKGYETHII
;
A
#
# COMPACT_ATOMS: atom_id res chain seq x y z
N MET A 1 0.08 0.42 17.62
CA MET A 1 -1.20 0.11 16.96
C MET A 1 -1.63 1.27 16.08
N ILE A 2 -2.14 0.97 14.92
CA ILE A 2 -2.73 1.99 14.04
C ILE A 2 -4.14 2.26 14.54
N GLU A 3 -4.51 3.53 14.63
CA GLU A 3 -5.82 3.92 15.12
C GLU A 3 -6.95 3.52 14.15
N SER A 4 -6.65 3.50 12.85
CA SER A 4 -7.61 3.06 11.84
C SER A 4 -7.80 1.55 11.90
N ILE A 5 -9.02 1.09 11.71
CA ILE A 5 -9.30 -0.33 11.56
C ILE A 5 -9.36 -0.66 10.07
N GLU A 6 -9.11 -1.92 9.73
CA GLU A 6 -9.26 -2.37 8.36
C GLU A 6 -10.73 -2.29 7.96
N ASP A 7 -11.00 -1.60 6.85
CA ASP A 7 -12.35 -1.36 6.35
C ASP A 7 -12.30 -1.25 4.80
N SER A 8 -13.35 -0.68 4.19
CA SER A 8 -13.42 -0.54 2.74
C SER A 8 -12.38 0.42 2.15
N ARG A 9 -11.69 1.21 2.97
CA ARG A 9 -10.69 2.19 2.53
C ARG A 9 -9.33 2.01 3.17
N THR A 10 -9.16 0.97 3.97
CA THR A 10 -7.91 0.69 4.68
C THR A 10 -7.64 -0.81 4.66
N GLU A 11 -6.46 -1.19 4.22
CA GLU A 11 -6.06 -2.59 4.18
C GLU A 11 -4.73 -2.76 4.91
N PHE A 12 -4.62 -3.81 5.73
CA PHE A 12 -3.39 -4.14 6.44
C PHE A 12 -2.74 -5.38 5.83
N LYS A 13 -1.42 -5.33 5.65
CA LYS A 13 -0.63 -6.46 5.19
C LYS A 13 0.61 -6.60 6.06
N ILE A 14 0.90 -7.82 6.49
CA ILE A 14 2.09 -8.06 7.32
C ILE A 14 3.36 -7.89 6.50
N LYS A 15 3.32 -8.26 5.23
CA LYS A 15 4.48 -8.20 4.34
C LYS A 15 3.99 -7.95 2.90
N LEU A 16 4.93 -7.67 2.00
CA LEU A 16 4.61 -7.56 0.59
C LEU A 16 4.23 -8.94 0.06
N VAL A 17 3.08 -9.02 -0.59
CA VAL A 17 2.53 -10.25 -1.17
C VAL A 17 2.20 -10.03 -2.64
N ASP A 18 1.97 -11.12 -3.37
CA ASP A 18 1.78 -11.07 -4.82
C ASP A 18 0.48 -10.39 -5.25
N ASP A 19 -0.49 -10.24 -4.35
CA ASP A 19 -1.78 -9.63 -4.66
C ASP A 19 -1.80 -8.11 -4.47
N LEU A 20 -0.66 -7.47 -4.28
CA LEU A 20 -0.61 -6.02 -4.05
C LEU A 20 -1.29 -5.24 -5.17
N GLU A 21 -1.03 -5.60 -6.43
CA GLU A 21 -1.62 -4.91 -7.58
C GLU A 21 -3.16 -4.99 -7.56
N GLU A 22 -3.70 -6.14 -7.15
CA GLU A 22 -5.15 -6.31 -7.05
C GLU A 22 -5.75 -5.37 -6.02
N SER A 23 -5.08 -5.22 -4.87
CA SER A 23 -5.51 -4.30 -3.82
C SER A 23 -5.46 -2.85 -4.30
N VAL A 24 -4.38 -2.47 -4.98
CA VAL A 24 -4.23 -1.12 -5.53
C VAL A 24 -5.34 -0.82 -6.54
N ILE A 25 -5.60 -1.75 -7.44
CA ILE A 25 -6.65 -1.60 -8.47
C ILE A 25 -8.03 -1.45 -7.82
N ALA A 26 -8.31 -2.23 -6.78
CA ALA A 26 -9.59 -2.13 -6.09
C ALA A 26 -9.80 -0.73 -5.53
N PHE A 27 -8.77 -0.11 -4.95
CA PHE A 27 -8.87 1.25 -4.44
C PHE A 27 -8.96 2.29 -5.56
N LEU A 28 -8.17 2.13 -6.63
CA LEU A 28 -8.22 3.04 -7.78
C LEU A 28 -9.60 3.09 -8.41
N ASN A 29 -10.27 1.94 -8.49
CA ASN A 29 -11.56 1.80 -9.16
C ASN A 29 -12.75 2.13 -8.25
N LYS A 30 -12.49 2.45 -6.98
CA LYS A 30 -13.52 2.87 -6.03
C LYS A 30 -13.25 4.30 -5.57
N ASP A 31 -12.95 4.47 -4.30
CA ASP A 31 -12.81 5.80 -3.69
C ASP A 31 -11.39 6.10 -3.22
N GLY A 32 -10.41 5.30 -3.65
CA GLY A 32 -9.08 5.39 -3.11
C GLY A 32 -8.99 4.75 -1.73
N GLY A 33 -7.85 4.84 -1.10
CA GLY A 33 -7.65 4.26 0.23
C GLY A 33 -6.19 4.19 0.62
N SER A 34 -5.94 3.43 1.67
CA SER A 34 -4.59 3.26 2.20
C SER A 34 -4.29 1.78 2.42
N ILE A 35 -3.06 1.38 2.09
CA ILE A 35 -2.54 0.05 2.39
C ILE A 35 -1.36 0.24 3.32
N TYR A 36 -1.38 -0.46 4.46
CA TYR A 36 -0.28 -0.45 5.42
C TYR A 36 0.43 -1.80 5.33
N ILE A 37 1.74 -1.78 5.10
CA ILE A 37 2.56 -2.99 5.05
C ILE A 37 3.45 -3.04 6.28
N GLY A 38 3.48 -4.17 6.98
CA GLY A 38 4.13 -4.33 8.26
C GLY A 38 3.17 -4.19 9.42
N VAL A 39 1.87 -4.37 9.16
CA VAL A 39 0.78 -4.24 10.14
C VAL A 39 -0.10 -5.48 10.04
N ASP A 40 -0.48 -6.05 11.20
CA ASP A 40 -1.36 -7.21 11.22
C ASP A 40 -2.84 -6.81 11.11
N ASP A 41 -3.72 -7.80 11.04
CA ASP A 41 -5.15 -7.58 10.84
C ASP A 41 -5.80 -6.80 11.98
N ASN A 42 -5.18 -6.75 13.14
CA ASN A 42 -5.68 -6.01 14.29
C ASN A 42 -5.12 -4.59 14.38
N GLY A 43 -4.32 -4.18 13.40
CA GLY A 43 -3.70 -2.87 13.39
C GLY A 43 -2.42 -2.79 14.21
N ASN A 44 -1.89 -3.91 14.68
CA ASN A 44 -0.64 -3.94 15.42
C ASN A 44 0.54 -3.84 14.46
N ILE A 45 1.50 -2.98 14.79
CA ILE A 45 2.67 -2.79 13.96
C ILE A 45 3.65 -3.92 14.23
N VAL A 46 3.81 -4.78 13.24
CA VAL A 46 4.75 -5.90 13.27
C VAL A 46 6.13 -5.42 12.86
N GLY A 47 6.17 -4.47 11.94
CA GLY A 47 7.40 -3.90 11.44
C GLY A 47 7.94 -4.65 10.21
N LEU A 48 8.83 -3.97 9.50
CA LEU A 48 9.51 -4.51 8.32
C LEU A 48 11.01 -4.48 8.58
N LYS A 49 11.70 -5.55 8.20
CA LYS A 49 13.16 -5.66 8.32
C LYS A 49 13.88 -5.40 7.00
N ASN A 50 13.14 -4.98 5.99
CA ASN A 50 13.68 -4.73 4.67
C ASN A 50 14.47 -3.44 4.62
N ASN A 51 15.37 -3.30 3.67
CA ASN A 51 15.95 -2.01 3.32
C ASN A 51 14.81 -1.18 2.73
N MET A 52 14.44 -0.08 3.41
CA MET A 52 13.27 0.69 3.03
C MET A 52 13.40 1.35 1.66
N ASP A 53 14.59 1.80 1.28
CA ASP A 53 14.79 2.40 -0.03
C ASP A 53 14.57 1.39 -1.15
N LEU A 54 15.13 0.19 -1.01
CA LEU A 54 14.96 -0.87 -1.99
C LEU A 54 13.51 -1.37 -2.01
N PHE A 55 12.89 -1.46 -0.83
CA PHE A 55 11.52 -1.93 -0.68
C PHE A 55 10.54 -0.99 -1.39
N GLN A 56 10.69 0.32 -1.17
CA GLN A 56 9.85 1.31 -1.83
C GLN A 56 10.03 1.27 -3.35
N ARG A 57 11.27 1.14 -3.82
CA ARG A 57 11.56 1.06 -5.24
C ARG A 57 10.90 -0.16 -5.87
N LYS A 58 10.99 -1.30 -5.19
CA LYS A 58 10.36 -2.54 -5.64
C LYS A 58 8.84 -2.40 -5.75
N ILE A 59 8.22 -1.76 -4.77
CA ILE A 59 6.77 -1.53 -4.79
C ILE A 59 6.38 -0.59 -5.93
N LYS A 60 7.11 0.50 -6.11
CA LYS A 60 6.85 1.44 -7.21
C LYS A 60 6.94 0.75 -8.56
N ASP A 61 8.00 -0.01 -8.78
CA ASP A 61 8.19 -0.73 -10.05
C ASP A 61 7.05 -1.72 -10.29
N LYS A 62 6.67 -2.46 -9.26
CA LYS A 62 5.60 -3.45 -9.34
C LYS A 62 4.26 -2.80 -9.71
N VAL A 63 3.93 -1.70 -9.07
CA VAL A 63 2.67 -1.00 -9.30
C VAL A 63 2.66 -0.29 -10.66
N ILE A 64 3.72 0.44 -10.97
CA ILE A 64 3.78 1.22 -12.22
C ILE A 64 3.85 0.32 -13.43
N SER A 65 4.58 -0.80 -13.35
CA SER A 65 4.81 -1.67 -14.50
C SER A 65 3.65 -2.60 -14.80
N ASN A 66 2.81 -2.91 -13.83
CA ASN A 66 1.82 -3.97 -13.96
C ASN A 66 0.36 -3.48 -14.02
N ILE A 67 0.12 -2.19 -13.87
CA ILE A 67 -1.23 -1.64 -13.86
C ILE A 67 -1.42 -0.67 -15.03
N GLU A 68 -2.50 -0.81 -15.75
CA GLU A 68 -2.86 0.06 -16.87
C GLU A 68 -4.27 0.62 -16.66
N PRO A 69 -4.56 1.86 -17.09
CA PRO A 69 -3.60 2.87 -17.54
C PRO A 69 -2.66 3.33 -16.42
N SER A 70 -1.73 4.23 -16.72
CA SER A 70 -0.71 4.67 -15.78
C SER A 70 -1.28 5.13 -14.44
N VAL A 71 -0.62 4.76 -13.36
CA VAL A 71 -0.97 5.17 -11.99
C VAL A 71 -0.08 6.29 -11.48
N LEU A 72 0.78 6.86 -12.32
CA LEU A 72 1.65 7.96 -11.92
C LEU A 72 0.81 9.12 -11.39
N GLY A 73 1.16 9.62 -10.21
CA GLY A 73 0.42 10.69 -9.56
C GLY A 73 -0.82 10.22 -8.80
N LEU A 74 -1.16 8.92 -8.87
CA LEU A 74 -2.34 8.37 -8.18
C LEU A 74 -2.00 7.58 -6.94
N PHE A 75 -0.73 7.39 -6.63
CA PHE A 75 -0.34 6.73 -5.37
C PHE A 75 0.92 7.39 -4.81
N ASP A 76 1.08 7.22 -3.51
CA ASP A 76 2.23 7.75 -2.78
C ASP A 76 2.67 6.74 -1.73
N LEU A 77 3.96 6.74 -1.42
CA LEU A 77 4.56 5.84 -0.43
C LEU A 77 5.18 6.67 0.69
N GLU A 78 5.00 6.21 1.91
CA GLU A 78 5.57 6.86 3.09
C GLU A 78 6.07 5.81 4.07
N VAL A 79 7.33 5.95 4.51
CA VAL A 79 7.88 5.10 5.57
C VAL A 79 7.56 5.75 6.91
N LEU A 80 6.92 4.99 7.78
CA LEU A 80 6.54 5.44 9.10
C LEU A 80 7.29 4.61 10.14
N THR A 81 7.51 5.19 11.31
CA THR A 81 8.20 4.51 12.41
C THR A 81 7.39 4.67 13.68
N LYS A 82 7.20 3.57 14.40
CA LYS A 82 6.58 3.58 15.71
C LYS A 82 7.25 2.53 16.59
N GLU A 83 7.71 2.95 17.77
CA GLU A 83 8.37 2.05 18.73
C GLU A 83 9.54 1.29 18.08
N ASP A 84 10.36 2.00 17.30
CA ASP A 84 11.53 1.47 16.58
C ASP A 84 11.18 0.47 15.46
N LYS A 85 9.90 0.31 15.15
CA LYS A 85 9.45 -0.54 14.06
C LYS A 85 9.07 0.31 12.86
N LYS A 86 9.59 -0.03 11.69
CA LYS A 86 9.27 0.66 10.44
C LYS A 86 8.15 -0.07 9.71
N TYR A 87 7.24 0.69 9.18
CA TYR A 87 6.18 0.16 8.34
C TYR A 87 5.91 1.15 7.21
N LEU A 88 5.18 0.70 6.21
CA LEU A 88 4.96 1.49 5.00
C LEU A 88 3.49 1.78 4.82
N LYS A 89 3.18 3.03 4.45
CA LYS A 89 1.83 3.42 4.08
C LYS A 89 1.81 3.73 2.59
N ILE A 90 0.92 3.08 1.86
CA ILE A 90 0.64 3.38 0.47
C ILE A 90 -0.69 4.10 0.43
N THR A 91 -0.69 5.33 -0.03
CA THR A 91 -1.92 6.12 -0.18
C THR A 91 -2.31 6.08 -1.65
N ILE A 92 -3.55 5.70 -1.95
CA ILE A 92 -4.04 5.53 -3.30
C ILE A 92 -5.21 6.48 -3.51
N ALA A 93 -5.09 7.32 -4.54
CA ALA A 93 -6.17 8.23 -4.94
C ALA A 93 -7.19 7.48 -5.77
N LYS A 94 -8.40 8.00 -5.85
CA LYS A 94 -9.41 7.50 -6.78
C LYS A 94 -8.93 7.76 -8.21
N GLY A 95 -8.94 6.73 -9.04
CA GLY A 95 -8.57 6.87 -10.45
C GLY A 95 -9.68 7.55 -11.26
N TYR A 96 -9.30 8.11 -12.40
CA TYR A 96 -10.25 8.78 -13.29
C TYR A 96 -10.82 7.84 -14.35
N GLU A 97 -10.27 6.65 -14.47
CA GLU A 97 -10.68 5.63 -15.44
C GLU A 97 -10.49 4.25 -14.80
N THR A 98 -11.06 3.22 -15.41
CA THR A 98 -10.93 1.87 -14.89
C THR A 98 -9.50 1.37 -15.09
N HIS A 99 -8.89 0.87 -14.03
CA HIS A 99 -7.54 0.30 -14.06
C HIS A 99 -7.61 -1.23 -14.03
N ILE A 100 -6.67 -1.86 -14.71
CA ILE A 100 -6.54 -3.33 -14.76
C ILE A 100 -5.07 -3.70 -14.67
N ILE A 101 -4.84 -4.97 -14.34
CA ILE A 101 -3.49 -5.56 -14.37
C ILE A 101 -3.10 -5.88 -15.80
#